data_6cbb084b102ad8e26ea07acc5620ac4c
#
_entry.id   6cbb084b102ad8e26ea07acc5620ac4c
#
_cell.length_a   1.000
_cell.length_b   1.000
_cell.length_c   1.000
_cell.angle_alpha   90.00
_cell.angle_beta   90.00
_cell.angle_gamma   90.00
#
_symmetry.space_group_name_H-M   'P 1'
#
loop_
_entity.id
_entity.type
_entity.pdbx_description
1 polymer ?
#
loop_
_entity_poly.entity_id
_entity_poly.type
_entity_poly.pdbx_seq_one_letter_code
_entity_poly.pdbx_strand_id
1 'polypeptide(L)' 'MRRIQYYIVYYSNAAFPPIPKLGFLNLDKAERYVSEQNAKIFGGDKWEDRHYFYKACPEKEFWRYFRERYWRIRL' A
#
# COMPACT_ATOMS: atom_id res chain seq x y z
N MET A 1 -12.98 12.61 19.23
CA MET A 1 -12.06 13.11 18.22
C MET A 1 -11.43 11.94 17.45
N ARG A 2 -11.53 11.98 16.14
CA ARG A 2 -10.96 10.92 15.35
C ARG A 2 -9.52 11.19 15.03
N ARG A 3 -8.68 10.19 15.18
CA ARG A 3 -7.31 10.29 14.73
C ARG A 3 -7.25 9.87 13.29
N ILE A 4 -6.48 10.59 12.50
CA ILE A 4 -6.21 10.18 11.13
C ILE A 4 -5.21 9.04 11.20
N GLN A 5 -5.54 7.95 10.55
CA GLN A 5 -4.63 6.81 10.45
C GLN A 5 -3.95 6.88 9.09
N TYR A 6 -2.68 6.52 9.09
CA TYR A 6 -1.89 6.53 7.88
C TYR A 6 -1.58 5.09 7.49
N TYR A 7 -1.76 4.78 6.21
CA TYR A 7 -1.53 3.44 5.70
C TYR A 7 -0.62 3.50 4.49
N ILE A 8 0.33 2.59 4.41
CA ILE A 8 1.19 2.48 3.25
C ILE A 8 0.91 1.14 2.60
N VAL A 9 0.66 1.16 1.31
CA VAL A 9 0.50 -0.06 0.51
C VAL A 9 1.85 -0.42 -0.07
N TYR A 10 2.25 -1.67 0.15
CA TYR A 10 3.51 -2.19 -0.33
C TYR A 10 3.29 -3.26 -1.39
N TYR A 11 4.22 -3.35 -2.30
CA TYR A 11 4.28 -4.44 -3.26
C TYR A 11 5.45 -5.32 -2.87
N SER A 12 5.22 -6.61 -2.78
CA SER A 12 6.25 -7.56 -2.39
C SER A 12 6.38 -8.66 -3.42
N ASN A 13 7.60 -9.10 -3.69
CA ASN A 13 7.83 -10.30 -4.48
C ASN A 13 9.06 -11.01 -3.94
N ALA A 14 9.35 -12.20 -4.46
CA ALA A 14 10.43 -13.01 -3.95
C ALA A 14 11.82 -12.41 -4.18
N ALA A 15 11.95 -11.54 -5.15
CA ALA A 15 13.26 -11.01 -5.54
C ALA A 15 13.70 -9.78 -4.76
N PHE A 16 12.75 -8.99 -4.26
CA PHE A 16 13.04 -7.72 -3.62
C PHE A 16 12.35 -7.54 -2.29
N PRO A 17 12.87 -6.73 -1.40
CA PRO A 17 12.15 -6.33 -0.20
C PRO A 17 10.86 -5.57 -0.57
N PRO A 18 9.88 -5.51 0.31
CA PRO A 18 8.65 -4.78 0.02
C PRO A 18 8.92 -3.33 -0.37
N ILE A 19 8.23 -2.90 -1.42
CA ILE A 19 8.40 -1.56 -1.98
C ILE A 19 7.15 -0.74 -1.71
N PRO A 20 7.24 0.41 -1.05
CA PRO A 20 6.07 1.27 -0.84
C PRO A 20 5.58 1.83 -2.17
N LYS A 21 4.29 1.74 -2.41
CA LYS A 21 3.68 2.19 -3.66
C LYS A 21 2.78 3.40 -3.50
N LEU A 22 1.84 3.31 -2.56
CA LEU A 22 0.85 4.36 -2.36
C LEU A 22 0.59 4.58 -0.89
N GLY A 23 0.20 5.79 -0.55
CA GLY A 23 -0.24 6.11 0.79
C GLY A 23 -1.73 6.37 0.82
N PHE A 24 -2.40 5.93 1.87
CA PHE A 24 -3.82 6.15 2.05
C PHE A 24 -4.10 6.71 3.44
N LEU A 25 -5.12 7.54 3.52
CA LEU A 25 -5.59 8.05 4.80
C LEU A 25 -6.91 7.40 5.23
N ASN A 26 -7.34 6.39 4.47
CA ASN A 26 -8.60 5.70 4.72
C ASN A 26 -8.38 4.20 4.60
N LEU A 27 -8.73 3.48 5.65
CA LEU A 27 -8.54 2.03 5.69
C LEU A 27 -9.31 1.31 4.59
N ASP A 28 -10.55 1.70 4.37
CA ASP A 28 -11.39 1.04 3.36
C ASP A 28 -10.80 1.18 1.97
N LYS A 29 -10.26 2.34 1.67
CA LYS A 29 -9.61 2.58 0.38
C LYS A 29 -8.33 1.78 0.22
N ALA A 30 -7.54 1.68 1.29
CA ALA A 30 -6.32 0.88 1.28
C ALA A 30 -6.64 -0.59 1.06
N GLU A 31 -7.63 -1.12 1.77
CA GLU A 31 -8.04 -2.51 1.62
C GLU A 31 -8.56 -2.79 0.22
N ARG A 32 -9.37 -1.88 -0.32
CA ARG A 32 -9.92 -2.03 -1.67
C ARG A 32 -8.81 -2.05 -2.71
N TYR A 33 -7.86 -1.14 -2.59
CA TYR A 33 -6.75 -1.08 -3.52
C TYR A 33 -5.94 -2.37 -3.51
N VAL A 34 -5.61 -2.87 -2.31
CA VAL A 34 -4.86 -4.11 -2.14
C VAL A 34 -5.64 -5.28 -2.74
N SER A 35 -6.93 -5.36 -2.45
CA SER A 35 -7.77 -6.42 -2.98
C SER A 35 -7.84 -6.41 -4.50
N GLU A 36 -8.01 -5.23 -5.10
CA GLU A 36 -8.07 -5.08 -6.55
C GLU A 36 -6.76 -5.45 -7.21
N GLN A 37 -5.64 -5.01 -6.64
CA GLN A 37 -4.34 -5.31 -7.22
C GLN A 37 -4.01 -6.79 -7.11
N ASN A 38 -4.31 -7.40 -5.98
CA ASN A 38 -4.07 -8.83 -5.79
C ASN A 38 -4.95 -9.68 -6.72
N ALA A 39 -6.17 -9.25 -6.95
CA ALA A 39 -7.04 -9.95 -7.88
C ALA A 39 -6.48 -9.94 -9.30
N LYS A 40 -5.87 -8.84 -9.71
CA LYS A 40 -5.24 -8.76 -11.02
C LYS A 40 -4.04 -9.70 -11.14
N ILE A 41 -3.27 -9.82 -10.09
CA ILE A 41 -2.10 -10.70 -10.09
C ILE A 41 -2.54 -12.16 -10.14
N PHE A 42 -3.43 -12.55 -9.24
CA PHE A 42 -3.86 -13.94 -9.13
C PHE A 42 -4.70 -14.39 -10.32
N GLY A 43 -5.32 -13.48 -11.01
CA GLY A 43 -6.07 -13.78 -12.22
C GLY A 43 -5.15 -14.23 -13.35
N GLY A 44 -3.88 -13.86 -13.32
CA GLY A 44 -2.95 -14.18 -14.37
C GLY A 44 -2.02 -15.34 -14.07
N ASP A 45 -1.44 -15.37 -12.87
CA ASP A 45 -0.37 -16.29 -12.64
C ASP A 45 -0.29 -16.68 -11.20
N LYS A 46 -0.61 -17.84 -10.87
CA LYS A 46 -0.73 -18.27 -9.50
C LYS A 46 0.51 -18.73 -8.81
N TRP A 47 1.66 -18.85 -9.47
CA TRP A 47 2.87 -19.24 -8.85
C TRP A 47 3.73 -18.13 -8.46
N GLU A 48 3.34 -16.85 -8.69
CA GLU A 48 4.10 -15.71 -8.38
C GLU A 48 3.97 -15.41 -6.90
N ASP A 49 5.07 -15.19 -6.24
CA ASP A 49 5.09 -14.75 -4.87
C ASP A 49 4.81 -13.25 -4.78
N ARG A 50 4.25 -12.67 -5.82
CA ARG A 50 3.90 -11.25 -5.86
C ARG A 50 2.61 -11.02 -5.12
N HIS A 51 2.58 -10.00 -4.30
CA HIS A 51 1.34 -9.57 -3.66
C HIS A 51 1.46 -8.15 -3.15
N TYR A 52 0.30 -7.53 -2.95
CA TYR A 52 0.23 -6.23 -2.32
C TYR A 52 -0.28 -6.42 -0.91
N PHE A 53 0.16 -5.57 -0.01
CA PHE A 53 -0.37 -5.55 1.34
C PHE A 53 -0.28 -4.13 1.88
N TYR A 54 -0.99 -3.84 2.95
CA TYR A 54 -0.92 -2.55 3.57
C TYR A 54 -0.53 -2.68 5.03
N LYS A 55 0.04 -1.62 5.58
CA LYS A 55 0.38 -1.54 6.99
C LYS A 55 0.01 -0.17 7.50
N ALA A 56 -0.56 -0.12 8.70
CA ALA A 56 -0.71 1.14 9.39
C ALA A 56 0.69 1.63 9.77
N CYS A 57 0.91 2.92 9.70
CA CYS A 57 2.22 3.46 10.03
C CYS A 57 2.09 4.78 10.79
N PRO A 58 3.10 5.14 11.56
CA PRO A 58 3.13 6.43 12.22
C PRO A 58 3.18 7.57 11.20
N GLU A 59 2.60 8.69 11.56
CA GLU A 59 2.57 9.87 10.70
C GLU A 59 3.94 10.24 10.18
N LYS A 60 4.96 10.19 11.05
CA LYS A 60 6.31 10.56 10.66
C LYS A 60 6.85 9.67 9.55
N GLU A 61 6.60 8.36 9.64
CA GLU A 61 7.05 7.45 8.61
C GLU A 61 6.32 7.65 7.30
N PHE A 62 5.02 7.90 7.38
CA PHE A 62 4.20 8.14 6.21
C PHE A 62 4.75 9.33 5.41
N TRP A 63 4.97 10.44 6.09
CA TRP A 63 5.46 11.64 5.43
C TRP A 63 6.91 11.52 4.98
N ARG A 64 7.69 10.68 5.61
CA ARG A 64 9.05 10.41 5.18
C ARG A 64 9.06 9.76 3.79
N TYR A 65 8.13 8.86 3.52
CA TYR A 65 8.04 8.24 2.21
C TYR A 65 7.39 9.14 1.16
N PHE A 66 6.42 9.93 1.53
CA PHE A 66 5.62 10.66 0.57
C PHE A 66 5.82 12.17 0.54
N ARG A 67 6.79 12.67 1.27
CA ARG A 67 7.08 14.09 1.37
C ARG A 67 7.25 14.76 0.02
N GLU A 68 7.89 14.11 -0.92
CA GLU A 68 8.10 14.63 -2.26
C GLU A 68 7.29 13.89 -3.31
N ARG A 69 6.30 13.10 -2.86
CA ARG A 69 5.52 12.27 -3.74
C ARG A 69 4.04 12.32 -3.40
N TYR A 70 3.53 13.53 -3.27
CA TYR A 70 2.12 13.73 -2.91
C TYR A 70 1.19 13.02 -3.86
N TRP A 71 1.58 12.90 -5.14
CA TRP A 71 0.75 12.22 -6.12
C TRP A 71 0.54 10.74 -5.83
N ARG A 72 1.30 10.17 -4.91
CA ARG A 72 1.13 8.79 -4.49
C ARG A 72 0.23 8.63 -3.27
N ILE A 73 -0.30 9.72 -2.78
CA ILE A 73 -1.20 9.67 -1.65
C ILE A 73 -2.63 9.67 -2.16
N ARG A 74 -3.42 8.74 -1.67
CA ARG A 74 -4.83 8.65 -2.05
C ARG A 74 -5.69 9.00 -0.85
N LEU A 75 -6.51 10.01 -1.00
CA LEU A 75 -7.41 10.44 0.05
C LEU A 75 -8.75 9.71 -0.09
#